data_5fb945ec7540f9a1efa965377cd68b3e
#
_entry.id   5fb945ec7540f9a1efa965377cd68b3e
#
_cell.length_a   1.000
_cell.length_b   1.000
_cell.length_c   1.000
_cell.angle_alpha   90.00
_cell.angle_beta   90.00
_cell.angle_gamma   90.00
#
_symmetry.space_group_name_H-M   'P 1'
#
loop_
_entity.id
_entity.type
_entity.pdbx_description
1 polymer ?
#
loop_
_entity_poly.entity_id
_entity_poly.type
_entity_poly.pdbx_seq_one_letter_code
_entity_poly.pdbx_strand_id
1 'polypeptide(L)'
;MDISQYVANTPMSTEFIGFGESAIHNTVDRIHQIIKSSAFNPYVRKFTESLVIDLAPNDKIGELRAIHDFVKYKVRYTKDPYGMEYVQTPPLLLKQIEMKEQPAGDCDDMTTLTLSMMKSIGYPVATKITSYSPNGKFSHIYGLVFVNNKWIPTDT
;
A
#
# COMPACT_ATOMS: atom_id res chain seq x y z
N MET A 1 -20.49 -8.28 -10.06
CA MET A 1 -19.53 -7.58 -10.93
C MET A 1 -18.34 -8.52 -11.11
N ASP A 2 -18.04 -8.91 -12.33
CA ASP A 2 -16.84 -9.72 -12.58
C ASP A 2 -15.61 -8.81 -12.47
N ILE A 3 -14.83 -9.02 -11.41
CA ILE A 3 -13.62 -8.23 -11.11
C ILE A 3 -12.37 -8.82 -11.76
N SER A 4 -12.50 -9.98 -12.42
CA SER A 4 -11.36 -10.65 -13.07
C SER A 4 -10.67 -9.77 -14.10
N GLN A 5 -11.44 -8.93 -14.82
CA GLN A 5 -10.89 -7.98 -15.78
C GLN A 5 -10.01 -6.86 -15.17
N TYR A 6 -10.19 -6.54 -13.87
CA TYR A 6 -9.38 -5.52 -13.18
C TYR A 6 -8.09 -6.08 -12.58
N VAL A 7 -8.04 -7.40 -12.39
CA VAL A 7 -6.89 -8.10 -11.81
C VAL A 7 -6.05 -8.77 -12.91
N ALA A 8 -6.71 -9.34 -13.92
CA ALA A 8 -6.05 -10.11 -14.99
C ALA A 8 -5.15 -9.25 -15.90
N ASN A 9 -5.36 -7.94 -15.95
CA ASN A 9 -4.62 -7.02 -16.81
C ASN A 9 -3.56 -6.19 -16.09
N THR A 10 -3.15 -6.60 -14.89
CA THR A 10 -1.99 -5.94 -14.24
C THR A 10 -0.72 -6.62 -14.75
N PRO A 11 -0.05 -6.07 -15.76
CA PRO A 11 1.16 -6.70 -16.27
C PRO A 11 2.25 -6.66 -15.20
N MET A 12 2.89 -7.81 -14.99
CA MET A 12 4.16 -7.81 -14.27
C MET A 12 5.18 -7.15 -15.21
N SER A 13 5.69 -6.00 -14.82
CA SER A 13 6.77 -5.34 -15.54
C SER A 13 8.04 -5.41 -14.70
N THR A 14 9.14 -5.71 -15.36
CA THR A 14 10.49 -5.62 -14.76
C THR A 14 11.16 -4.36 -15.29
N GLU A 15 11.59 -3.51 -14.39
CA GLU A 15 12.23 -2.25 -14.72
C GLU A 15 13.57 -2.15 -13.96
N PHE A 16 14.60 -1.64 -14.63
CA PHE A 16 15.86 -1.35 -13.96
C PHE A 16 15.74 -0.01 -13.24
N ILE A 17 15.79 -0.03 -11.91
CA ILE A 17 15.62 1.16 -11.06
C ILE A 17 16.94 1.87 -10.72
N GLY A 18 18.09 1.33 -11.14
CA GLY A 18 19.40 1.94 -10.86
C GLY A 18 20.04 1.46 -9.57
N PHE A 19 20.99 2.22 -9.06
CA PHE A 19 21.74 1.94 -7.84
C PHE A 19 21.78 3.15 -6.89
N GLY A 20 21.92 2.92 -5.60
CA GLY A 20 22.09 3.97 -4.59
C GLY A 20 20.85 4.84 -4.41
N GLU A 21 21.04 6.13 -4.17
CA GLU A 21 19.94 7.07 -3.90
C GLU A 21 18.96 7.21 -5.08
N SER A 22 19.46 7.16 -6.31
CA SER A 22 18.60 7.22 -7.50
C SER A 22 17.64 6.05 -7.59
N ALA A 23 18.08 4.85 -7.20
CA ALA A 23 17.21 3.67 -7.12
C ALA A 23 16.08 3.87 -6.11
N ILE A 24 16.38 4.42 -4.94
CA ILE A 24 15.38 4.71 -3.91
C ILE A 24 14.32 5.69 -4.42
N HIS A 25 14.75 6.78 -5.06
CA HIS A 25 13.82 7.74 -5.65
C HIS A 25 12.93 7.10 -6.72
N ASN A 26 13.50 6.29 -7.61
CA ASN A 26 12.76 5.59 -8.65
C ASN A 26 11.73 4.61 -8.05
N THR A 27 12.10 3.87 -7.00
CA THR A 27 11.18 2.99 -6.27
C THR A 27 10.03 3.79 -5.66
N VAL A 28 10.32 4.89 -4.97
CA VAL A 28 9.30 5.77 -4.35
C VAL A 28 8.36 6.35 -5.41
N ASP A 29 8.89 6.83 -6.54
CA ASP A 29 8.08 7.34 -7.65
C ASP A 29 7.17 6.25 -8.22
N ARG A 30 7.66 5.02 -8.34
CA ARG A 30 6.87 3.89 -8.77
C ARG A 30 5.74 3.56 -7.78
N ILE A 31 6.05 3.56 -6.49
CA ILE A 31 5.06 3.39 -5.42
C ILE A 31 3.96 4.46 -5.54
N HIS A 32 4.31 5.72 -5.73
CA HIS A 32 3.35 6.81 -5.90
C HIS A 32 2.45 6.61 -7.13
N GLN A 33 2.99 6.14 -8.25
CA GLN A 33 2.22 5.82 -9.45
C GLN A 33 1.22 4.68 -9.19
N ILE A 34 1.66 3.64 -8.50
CA ILE A 34 0.81 2.49 -8.14
C ILE A 34 -0.30 2.93 -7.17
N ILE A 35 0.02 3.71 -6.14
CA ILE A 35 -0.98 4.26 -5.21
C ILE A 35 -2.02 5.08 -5.96
N LYS A 36 -1.58 5.97 -6.84
CA LYS A 36 -2.49 6.82 -7.63
C LYS A 36 -3.41 6.00 -8.52
N SER A 37 -2.87 5.06 -9.29
CA SER A 37 -3.68 4.22 -10.19
C SER A 37 -4.62 3.29 -9.42
N SER A 38 -4.15 2.69 -8.35
CA SER A 38 -4.93 1.75 -7.53
C SER A 38 -6.05 2.45 -6.76
N ALA A 39 -5.87 3.69 -6.32
CA ALA A 39 -6.90 4.46 -5.66
C ALA A 39 -8.12 4.75 -6.56
N PHE A 40 -7.92 4.80 -7.88
CA PHE A 40 -9.00 4.92 -8.86
C PHE A 40 -9.56 3.57 -9.33
N ASN A 41 -8.99 2.46 -8.87
CA ASN A 41 -9.48 1.15 -9.22
C ASN A 41 -10.80 0.85 -8.47
N PRO A 42 -11.92 0.59 -9.18
CA PRO A 42 -13.22 0.36 -8.54
C PRO A 42 -13.23 -0.83 -7.58
N TYR A 43 -12.42 -1.84 -7.83
CA TYR A 43 -12.30 -2.99 -6.96
C TYR A 43 -11.65 -2.62 -5.62
N VAL A 44 -10.53 -1.89 -5.64
CA VAL A 44 -9.88 -1.40 -4.41
C VAL A 44 -10.84 -0.56 -3.58
N ARG A 45 -11.52 0.39 -4.23
CA ARG A 45 -12.49 1.25 -3.57
C ARG A 45 -13.63 0.47 -2.94
N LYS A 46 -14.27 -0.41 -3.71
CA LYS A 46 -15.40 -1.22 -3.23
C LYS A 46 -15.00 -2.12 -2.08
N PHE A 47 -13.83 -2.74 -2.16
CA PHE A 47 -13.28 -3.55 -1.09
C PHE A 47 -13.07 -2.71 0.18
N THR A 48 -12.45 -1.54 0.05
CA THR A 48 -12.20 -0.64 1.18
C THR A 48 -13.51 -0.16 1.81
N GLU A 49 -14.47 0.25 1.01
CA GLU A 49 -15.81 0.65 1.48
C GLU A 49 -16.48 -0.48 2.28
N SER A 50 -16.38 -1.72 1.82
CA SER A 50 -16.94 -2.88 2.55
C SER A 50 -16.28 -3.14 3.89
N LEU A 51 -14.99 -2.79 4.02
CA LEU A 51 -14.25 -2.96 5.28
C LEU A 51 -14.65 -1.96 6.36
N VAL A 52 -15.09 -0.78 5.96
CA VAL A 52 -15.40 0.34 6.88
C VAL A 52 -16.90 0.63 7.02
N ILE A 53 -17.76 -0.09 6.29
CA ILE A 53 -19.19 0.22 6.17
C ILE A 53 -19.96 0.17 7.50
N ASP A 54 -19.52 -0.65 8.45
CA ASP A 54 -20.16 -0.83 9.75
C ASP A 54 -19.66 0.13 10.82
N LEU A 55 -18.71 1.00 10.48
CA LEU A 55 -18.21 2.01 11.40
C LEU A 55 -19.20 3.17 11.56
N ALA A 56 -19.11 3.85 12.70
CA ALA A 56 -19.93 5.03 12.93
C ALA A 56 -19.68 6.11 11.88
N PRO A 57 -20.72 6.87 11.44
CA PRO A 57 -20.54 7.96 10.49
C PRO A 57 -19.46 8.96 10.94
N ASN A 58 -18.56 9.30 10.04
CA ASN A 58 -17.43 10.21 10.29
C ASN A 58 -16.38 9.72 11.31
N ASP A 59 -16.36 8.44 11.63
CA ASP A 59 -15.29 7.86 12.46
C ASP A 59 -14.01 7.64 11.64
N LYS A 60 -13.40 8.75 11.27
CA LYS A 60 -12.18 8.76 10.44
C LYS A 60 -11.01 8.01 11.06
N ILE A 61 -10.90 8.02 12.39
CA ILE A 61 -9.85 7.27 13.09
C ILE A 61 -10.17 5.78 13.09
N GLY A 62 -11.45 5.41 13.23
CA GLY A 62 -11.91 4.04 13.08
C GLY A 62 -11.62 3.48 11.68
N GLU A 63 -11.92 4.25 10.63
CA GLU A 63 -11.61 3.87 9.25
C GLU A 63 -10.10 3.65 9.04
N LEU A 64 -9.28 4.58 9.50
CA LEU A 64 -7.82 4.46 9.43
C LEU A 64 -7.33 3.20 10.16
N ARG A 65 -7.82 2.97 11.37
CA ARG A 65 -7.44 1.81 12.19
C ARG A 65 -7.88 0.50 11.53
N ALA A 66 -9.11 0.44 11.03
CA ALA A 66 -9.63 -0.76 10.37
C ALA A 66 -8.78 -1.16 9.16
N ILE A 67 -8.39 -0.19 8.33
CA ILE A 67 -7.56 -0.42 7.16
C ILE A 67 -6.12 -0.81 7.56
N HIS A 68 -5.53 -0.08 8.51
CA HIS A 68 -4.19 -0.40 9.02
C HIS A 68 -4.12 -1.82 9.59
N ASP A 69 -5.06 -2.18 10.47
CA ASP A 69 -5.08 -3.50 11.10
C ASP A 69 -5.38 -4.60 10.07
N PHE A 70 -6.24 -4.32 9.10
CA PHE A 70 -6.50 -5.24 7.99
C PHE A 70 -5.19 -5.58 7.25
N VAL A 71 -4.43 -4.58 6.82
CA VAL A 71 -3.16 -4.81 6.10
C VAL A 71 -2.18 -5.54 7.00
N LYS A 72 -1.99 -5.09 8.23
CA LYS A 72 -1.06 -5.66 9.20
C LYS A 72 -1.30 -7.15 9.46
N TYR A 73 -2.56 -7.59 9.54
CA TYR A 73 -2.88 -8.97 9.87
C TYR A 73 -3.13 -9.87 8.66
N LYS A 74 -3.41 -9.30 7.49
CA LYS A 74 -3.68 -10.07 6.28
C LYS A 74 -2.48 -10.26 5.37
N VAL A 75 -1.51 -9.36 5.43
CA VAL A 75 -0.24 -9.48 4.70
C VAL A 75 0.85 -9.97 5.64
N ARG A 76 1.50 -11.06 5.27
CA ARG A 76 2.65 -11.58 6.02
C ARG A 76 3.90 -10.81 5.64
N TYR A 77 4.52 -10.12 6.60
CA TYR A 77 5.77 -9.41 6.33
C TYR A 77 6.87 -10.36 5.87
N THR A 78 7.43 -10.10 4.71
CA THR A 78 8.51 -10.89 4.12
C THR A 78 9.37 -9.95 3.27
N LYS A 79 10.66 -9.88 3.61
CA LYS A 79 11.61 -9.06 2.83
C LYS A 79 11.81 -9.62 1.44
N ASP A 80 12.00 -8.72 0.51
CA ASP A 80 12.40 -9.07 -0.85
C ASP A 80 13.76 -9.79 -0.89
N PRO A 81 13.98 -10.63 -1.90
CA PRO A 81 15.29 -11.24 -2.13
C PRO A 81 16.37 -10.18 -2.35
N TYR A 82 17.57 -10.44 -1.86
CA TYR A 82 18.68 -9.51 -2.00
C TYR A 82 18.89 -9.08 -3.46
N GLY A 83 18.94 -7.77 -3.68
CA GLY A 83 19.18 -7.18 -5.00
C GLY A 83 17.99 -7.11 -5.94
N MET A 84 16.79 -7.39 -5.44
CA MET A 84 15.52 -7.25 -6.17
C MET A 84 14.52 -6.47 -5.32
N GLU A 85 13.75 -5.61 -5.96
CA GLU A 85 12.64 -4.89 -5.35
C GLU A 85 11.36 -5.31 -6.07
N TYR A 86 10.40 -5.81 -5.34
CA TYR A 86 9.09 -6.20 -5.84
C TYR A 86 8.04 -5.31 -5.22
N VAL A 87 7.32 -4.54 -6.03
CA VAL A 87 6.16 -3.79 -5.56
C VAL A 87 4.90 -4.39 -6.14
N GLN A 88 4.13 -5.05 -5.30
CA GLN A 88 2.88 -5.69 -5.71
C GLN A 88 1.75 -4.68 -5.80
N THR A 89 0.86 -4.89 -6.76
CA THR A 89 -0.29 -3.99 -6.90
C THR A 89 -1.38 -4.31 -5.88
N PRO A 90 -2.02 -3.30 -5.26
CA PRO A 90 -3.12 -3.48 -4.33
C PRO A 90 -4.25 -4.39 -4.82
N PRO A 91 -4.73 -4.32 -6.07
CA PRO A 91 -5.73 -5.26 -6.56
C PRO A 91 -5.31 -6.73 -6.47
N LEU A 92 -4.02 -7.02 -6.76
CA LEU A 92 -3.48 -8.37 -6.65
C LEU A 92 -3.48 -8.88 -5.21
N LEU A 93 -2.95 -8.08 -4.28
CA LEU A 93 -2.91 -8.43 -2.86
C LEU A 93 -4.31 -8.65 -2.29
N LEU A 94 -5.25 -7.75 -2.58
CA LEU A 94 -6.64 -7.88 -2.15
C LEU A 94 -7.30 -9.13 -2.72
N LYS A 95 -7.01 -9.49 -3.98
CA LYS A 95 -7.55 -10.71 -4.60
C LYS A 95 -7.03 -11.97 -3.91
N GLN A 96 -5.74 -12.02 -3.60
CA GLN A 96 -5.17 -13.15 -2.86
C GLN A 96 -5.84 -13.29 -1.48
N ILE A 97 -6.05 -12.18 -0.77
CA ILE A 97 -6.72 -12.18 0.53
C ILE A 97 -8.18 -12.70 0.41
N GLU A 98 -8.93 -12.27 -0.61
CA GLU A 98 -10.29 -12.80 -0.87
C GLU A 98 -10.30 -14.30 -1.15
N MET A 99 -9.29 -14.81 -1.83
CA MET A 99 -9.10 -16.24 -2.08
C MET A 99 -8.65 -17.01 -0.84
N LYS A 100 -8.60 -16.36 0.33
CA LYS A 100 -8.13 -16.91 1.60
C LYS A 100 -6.65 -17.31 1.57
N GLU A 101 -5.89 -16.73 0.68
CA GLU A 101 -4.44 -16.78 0.71
C GLU A 101 -3.91 -15.73 1.67
N GLN A 102 -2.72 -15.96 2.21
CA GLN A 102 -1.99 -14.96 2.98
C GLN A 102 -0.83 -14.44 2.14
N PRO A 103 -1.01 -13.35 1.39
CA PRO A 103 0.06 -12.79 0.59
C PRO A 103 1.24 -12.37 1.45
N ALA A 104 2.42 -12.47 0.89
CA ALA A 104 3.65 -11.96 1.48
C ALA A 104 4.03 -10.64 0.83
N GLY A 105 4.55 -9.71 1.62
CA GLY A 105 5.03 -8.42 1.15
C GLY A 105 5.91 -7.74 2.18
N ASP A 106 6.69 -6.78 1.75
CA ASP A 106 7.53 -5.98 2.63
C ASP A 106 6.92 -4.59 2.92
N CYS A 107 7.74 -3.66 3.40
CA CYS A 107 7.26 -2.31 3.75
C CYS A 107 6.70 -1.56 2.55
N ASP A 108 7.22 -1.78 1.35
CA ASP A 108 6.77 -1.15 0.11
C ASP A 108 5.36 -1.62 -0.26
N ASP A 109 5.12 -2.93 -0.19
CA ASP A 109 3.83 -3.54 -0.49
C ASP A 109 2.75 -3.13 0.51
N MET A 110 3.07 -3.22 1.82
CA MET A 110 2.13 -2.88 2.89
C MET A 110 1.78 -1.39 2.87
N THR A 111 2.77 -0.52 2.65
CA THR A 111 2.56 0.92 2.49
C THR A 111 1.71 1.23 1.26
N THR A 112 2.04 0.63 0.13
CA THR A 112 1.30 0.83 -1.13
C THR A 112 -0.15 0.40 -1.00
N LEU A 113 -0.42 -0.75 -0.38
CA LEU A 113 -1.78 -1.24 -0.14
C LEU A 113 -2.54 -0.31 0.80
N THR A 114 -1.98 0.02 1.96
CA THR A 114 -2.63 0.89 2.95
C THR A 114 -3.00 2.25 2.36
N LEU A 115 -2.05 2.91 1.69
CA LEU A 115 -2.28 4.24 1.13
C LEU A 115 -3.22 4.22 -0.08
N SER A 116 -3.22 3.17 -0.88
CA SER A 116 -4.18 3.02 -1.97
C SER A 116 -5.61 2.87 -1.44
N MET A 117 -5.80 2.07 -0.40
CA MET A 117 -7.11 1.91 0.25
C MET A 117 -7.58 3.24 0.86
N MET A 118 -6.76 3.92 1.66
CA MET A 118 -7.11 5.21 2.26
C MET A 118 -7.43 6.27 1.21
N LYS A 119 -6.61 6.37 0.17
CA LYS A 119 -6.83 7.32 -0.93
C LYS A 119 -8.09 7.01 -1.71
N SER A 120 -8.46 5.74 -1.90
CA SER A 120 -9.65 5.33 -2.65
C SER A 120 -10.96 5.81 -2.01
N ILE A 121 -10.97 6.02 -0.70
CA ILE A 121 -12.12 6.57 0.05
C ILE A 121 -11.96 8.06 0.40
N GLY A 122 -10.98 8.74 -0.20
CA GLY A 122 -10.88 10.21 -0.21
C GLY A 122 -9.89 10.84 0.76
N TYR A 123 -9.08 10.07 1.46
CA TYR A 123 -8.07 10.64 2.35
C TYR A 123 -6.83 11.13 1.59
N PRO A 124 -6.28 12.31 1.93
CA PRO A 124 -4.95 12.70 1.47
C PRO A 124 -3.90 11.77 2.08
N VAL A 125 -2.96 11.33 1.26
CA VAL A 125 -1.92 10.40 1.66
C VAL A 125 -0.54 10.87 1.21
N ALA A 126 0.48 10.47 1.95
CA ALA A 126 1.88 10.70 1.60
C ALA A 126 2.73 9.50 2.06
N THR A 127 3.92 9.38 1.54
CA THR A 127 4.92 8.40 1.98
C THR A 127 6.01 9.09 2.77
N LYS A 128 6.61 8.36 3.70
CA LYS A 128 7.82 8.77 4.40
C LYS A 128 8.86 7.66 4.33
N ILE A 129 10.06 8.03 3.89
CA ILE A 129 11.23 7.14 3.92
C ILE A 129 12.12 7.51 5.09
N THR A 130 12.68 6.50 5.73
CA THR A 130 13.55 6.69 6.90
C THR A 130 14.72 5.73 6.88
N SER A 131 15.75 6.05 7.64
CA SER A 131 16.91 5.20 7.84
C SER A 131 16.98 4.75 9.29
N TYR A 132 17.13 3.45 9.46
CA TYR A 132 17.51 2.85 10.76
C TYR A 132 19.01 2.55 10.85
N SER A 133 19.75 2.82 9.77
CA SER A 133 21.18 2.61 9.71
C SER A 133 21.95 3.84 10.18
N PRO A 134 23.03 3.67 10.97
CA PRO A 134 23.95 4.78 11.31
C PRO A 134 24.56 5.45 10.09
N ASN A 135 24.59 4.77 8.94
CA ASN A 135 25.15 5.27 7.68
C ASN A 135 24.17 6.17 6.91
N GLY A 136 22.97 6.45 7.44
CA GLY A 136 21.97 7.31 6.81
C GLY A 136 21.32 6.74 5.55
N LYS A 137 21.58 5.47 5.20
CA LYS A 137 20.92 4.82 4.06
C LYS A 137 19.46 4.56 4.36
N PHE A 138 18.57 5.01 3.50
CA PHE A 138 17.15 4.70 3.60
C PHE A 138 16.93 3.20 3.55
N SER A 139 16.14 2.70 4.48
CA SER A 139 15.90 1.27 4.66
C SER A 139 14.46 0.92 5.00
N HIS A 140 13.60 1.91 5.11
CA HIS A 140 12.19 1.72 5.46
C HIS A 140 11.31 2.82 4.87
N ILE A 141 10.14 2.42 4.39
CA ILE A 141 9.08 3.32 3.93
C ILE A 141 7.80 3.02 4.72
N TYR A 142 7.06 4.05 5.05
CA TYR A 142 5.73 3.93 5.63
C TYR A 142 4.80 5.05 5.16
N GLY A 143 3.51 4.84 5.37
CA GLY A 143 2.47 5.77 4.97
C GLY A 143 2.21 6.87 5.98
N LEU A 144 1.72 7.99 5.48
CA LEU A 144 1.11 9.08 6.25
C LEU A 144 -0.27 9.32 5.68
N VAL A 145 -1.26 9.43 6.56
CA VAL A 145 -2.65 9.74 6.18
C VAL A 145 -3.10 11.01 6.91
N PHE A 146 -3.69 11.96 6.17
CA PHE A 146 -4.17 13.20 6.74
C PHE A 146 -5.59 13.04 7.28
N VAL A 147 -5.71 13.06 8.61
CA VAL A 147 -6.97 12.86 9.33
C VAL A 147 -7.08 13.89 10.43
N ASN A 148 -8.25 14.53 10.57
CA ASN A 148 -8.53 15.51 11.61
C ASN A 148 -7.46 16.61 11.73
N ASN A 149 -7.04 17.17 10.59
CA ASN A 149 -6.01 18.21 10.47
C ASN A 149 -4.60 17.79 10.94
N LYS A 150 -4.30 16.50 10.94
CA LYS A 150 -2.98 15.94 11.30
C LYS A 150 -2.56 14.85 10.34
N TRP A 151 -1.27 14.76 10.08
CA TRP A 151 -0.66 13.62 9.43
C TRP A 151 -0.41 12.51 10.45
N ILE A 152 -1.04 11.37 10.24
CA ILE A 152 -0.94 10.20 11.12
C ILE A 152 -0.10 9.14 10.41
N PRO A 153 0.99 8.65 11.03
CA PRO A 153 1.77 7.56 10.46
C PRO A 153 1.00 6.24 10.49
N THR A 154 1.16 5.47 9.41
CA THR A 154 0.56 4.15 9.22
C THR A 154 1.66 3.14 8.95
N ASP A 155 2.49 2.90 9.94
CA ASP A 155 3.55 1.89 9.87
C ASP A 155 2.96 0.54 10.27
N THR A 156 2.91 -0.41 9.32
CA THR A 156 2.24 -1.71 9.48
C THR A 156 3.19 -2.84 9.80
#